data_09e9ad5643afbb516b88928b3445c805
#
_entry.id   09e9ad5643afbb516b88928b3445c805
#
_cell.length_a   1.000
_cell.length_b   1.000
_cell.length_c   1.000
_cell.angle_alpha   90.00
_cell.angle_beta   90.00
_cell.angle_gamma   90.00
#
_symmetry.space_group_name_H-M   'P 1'
#
loop_
_entity.id
_entity.type
_entity.pdbx_description
1 polymer ?
#
loop_
_entity_poly.entity_id
_entity_poly.type
_entity_poly.pdbx_seq_one_letter_code
_entity_poly.pdbx_strand_id
1 'polypeptide(L)'
;MHEHELQFHIKCKAGDVGRYCFLPGDPGRCEKIAAYFDNPVKVQSNREYTTYTGTLLGEKVSVCSTGIGGPSAVIAMEELHNIGADTFIRVGTCGGIALPVKSDDVVIATGAVRHEGASREYAPIEFPAVSDYEVQSALVQAAKNLGKPWHAGVVQCKDSFYGQHDPKRMPVSQELLYKWEAWKRLGVLASEMESAALFCCAAALGVRCGACFHVIWNQEREAAGLDQEESHDLSAALEVGIEAVKLLIEADRAAKG
;
A
#
# COMPACT_ATOMS: atom_id res chain seq x y z
N MET A 1 26.01 -8.33 3.07
CA MET A 1 25.35 -8.16 1.77
C MET A 1 25.75 -6.80 1.18
N HIS A 2 25.94 -6.73 -0.12
CA HIS A 2 26.67 -5.73 -0.89
C HIS A 2 26.04 -4.32 -0.89
N GLU A 3 26.26 -3.53 0.16
CA GLU A 3 25.75 -2.16 0.32
C GLU A 3 26.15 -1.18 -0.79
N HIS A 4 27.11 -1.54 -1.63
CA HIS A 4 27.61 -0.71 -2.72
C HIS A 4 27.21 -1.18 -4.12
N GLU A 5 26.48 -2.30 -4.23
CA GLU A 5 26.08 -2.84 -5.52
C GLU A 5 24.69 -2.33 -5.93
N LEU A 6 24.56 -2.13 -7.24
CA LEU A 6 23.30 -1.78 -7.88
C LEU A 6 22.28 -2.91 -7.68
N GLN A 7 21.14 -2.61 -7.09
CA GLN A 7 20.06 -3.59 -6.90
C GLN A 7 19.58 -4.12 -8.24
N PHE A 8 19.21 -5.41 -8.27
CA PHE A 8 18.99 -6.09 -9.56
C PHE A 8 17.78 -5.59 -10.34
N HIS A 9 16.64 -5.35 -9.65
CA HIS A 9 15.40 -4.94 -10.31
C HIS A 9 15.20 -3.42 -10.29
N ILE A 10 15.27 -2.77 -9.13
CA ILE A 10 15.03 -1.33 -9.03
C ILE A 10 16.18 -0.47 -9.58
N LYS A 11 17.37 -1.07 -9.79
CA LYS A 11 18.56 -0.38 -10.31
C LYS A 11 18.99 0.86 -9.49
N CYS A 12 18.71 0.87 -8.20
CA CYS A 12 19.19 1.85 -7.24
C CYS A 12 20.30 1.25 -6.37
N LYS A 13 21.09 2.08 -5.72
CA LYS A 13 22.19 1.74 -4.79
C LYS A 13 22.08 2.53 -3.49
N ALA A 14 22.86 2.18 -2.48
CA ALA A 14 22.93 2.90 -1.23
C ALA A 14 23.18 4.41 -1.44
N GLY A 15 22.40 5.23 -0.76
CA GLY A 15 22.41 6.69 -0.91
C GLY A 15 21.42 7.23 -1.96
N ASP A 16 20.90 6.40 -2.84
CA ASP A 16 19.91 6.80 -3.86
C ASP A 16 18.51 7.03 -3.27
N VAL A 17 18.16 6.34 -2.18
CA VAL A 17 16.84 6.40 -1.54
C VAL A 17 16.90 6.90 -0.10
N GLY A 18 15.76 7.35 0.41
CA GLY A 18 15.56 7.70 1.81
C GLY A 18 15.03 6.52 2.63
N ARG A 19 15.02 6.67 3.98
CA ARG A 19 14.50 5.63 4.86
C ARG A 19 12.98 5.48 4.80
N TYR A 20 12.24 6.55 4.44
CA TYR A 20 10.79 6.52 4.22
C TYR A 20 10.52 6.36 2.74
N CYS A 21 9.79 5.33 2.36
CA CYS A 21 9.52 5.02 0.96
C CYS A 21 8.02 4.80 0.70
N PHE A 22 7.48 5.54 -0.27
CA PHE A 22 6.13 5.33 -0.78
C PHE A 22 6.15 4.23 -1.84
N LEU A 23 5.15 3.35 -1.81
CA LEU A 23 5.01 2.21 -2.72
C LEU A 23 3.67 2.27 -3.49
N PRO A 24 3.54 3.10 -4.53
CA PRO A 24 2.42 3.00 -5.47
C PRO A 24 2.58 1.79 -6.39
N GLY A 25 1.48 1.25 -6.91
CA GLY A 25 1.56 0.18 -7.92
C GLY A 25 1.96 0.73 -9.30
N ASP A 26 1.32 1.79 -9.75
CA ASP A 26 1.49 2.39 -11.06
C ASP A 26 2.72 3.33 -11.11
N PRO A 27 3.67 3.11 -12.06
CA PRO A 27 4.82 4.01 -12.26
C PRO A 27 4.42 5.46 -12.53
N GLY A 28 3.28 5.70 -13.18
CA GLY A 28 2.77 7.05 -13.46
C GLY A 28 2.38 7.84 -12.20
N ARG A 29 2.22 7.18 -11.06
CA ARG A 29 1.94 7.84 -9.77
C ARG A 29 3.21 8.34 -9.08
N CYS A 30 4.39 7.82 -9.43
CA CYS A 30 5.64 8.21 -8.76
C CYS A 30 5.91 9.72 -8.90
N GLU A 31 5.73 10.28 -10.07
CA GLU A 31 5.90 11.72 -10.30
C GLU A 31 4.88 12.56 -9.51
N LYS A 32 3.63 12.10 -9.44
CA LYS A 32 2.58 12.78 -8.67
C LYS A 32 2.88 12.81 -7.17
N ILE A 33 3.40 11.70 -6.63
CA ILE A 33 3.83 11.62 -5.22
C ILE A 33 5.07 12.49 -5.01
N ALA A 34 6.06 12.39 -5.91
CA ALA A 34 7.29 13.18 -5.84
C ALA A 34 7.05 14.69 -5.90
N ALA A 35 5.96 15.15 -6.54
CA ALA A 35 5.59 16.56 -6.57
C ALA A 35 5.29 17.17 -5.18
N TYR A 36 5.06 16.35 -4.16
CA TYR A 36 4.92 16.78 -2.76
C TYR A 36 6.27 16.90 -2.03
N PHE A 37 7.37 16.42 -2.62
CA PHE A 37 8.71 16.47 -2.02
C PHE A 37 9.40 17.78 -2.35
N ASP A 38 10.31 18.22 -1.47
CA ASP A 38 11.24 19.28 -1.79
C ASP A 38 12.36 18.72 -2.68
N ASN A 39 12.68 19.43 -3.78
CA ASN A 39 13.75 19.11 -4.74
C ASN A 39 13.71 17.65 -5.24
N PRO A 40 12.58 17.15 -5.77
CA PRO A 40 12.47 15.77 -6.23
C PRO A 40 13.34 15.52 -7.46
N VAL A 41 14.01 14.37 -7.47
CA VAL A 41 14.81 13.91 -8.60
C VAL A 41 14.38 12.51 -9.00
N LYS A 42 14.18 12.28 -10.30
CA LYS A 42 14.02 10.93 -10.84
C LYS A 42 15.36 10.21 -10.75
N VAL A 43 15.42 9.18 -9.91
CA VAL A 43 16.65 8.41 -9.66
C VAL A 43 16.83 7.35 -10.74
N GLN A 44 15.77 6.55 -10.97
CA GLN A 44 15.85 5.41 -11.88
C GLN A 44 14.47 5.02 -12.41
N SER A 45 14.47 4.29 -13.53
CA SER A 45 13.29 3.62 -14.07
C SER A 45 13.73 2.35 -14.79
N ASN A 46 13.25 1.21 -14.31
CA ASN A 46 13.53 -0.10 -14.88
C ASN A 46 12.34 -1.02 -14.67
N ARG A 47 11.84 -1.63 -15.74
CA ARG A 47 10.61 -2.46 -15.71
C ARG A 47 9.44 -1.66 -15.13
N GLU A 48 8.70 -2.25 -14.17
CA GLU A 48 7.63 -1.60 -13.40
C GLU A 48 8.12 -0.65 -12.30
N TYR A 49 9.42 -0.61 -12.02
CA TYR A 49 10.02 0.16 -10.94
C TYR A 49 10.51 1.52 -11.43
N THR A 50 9.85 2.57 -10.97
CA THR A 50 10.26 3.95 -11.20
C THR A 50 10.46 4.63 -9.86
N THR A 51 11.67 5.17 -9.62
CA THR A 51 12.08 5.74 -8.34
C THR A 51 12.33 7.24 -8.47
N TYR A 52 11.76 8.01 -7.53
CA TYR A 52 12.09 9.41 -7.29
C TYR A 52 12.51 9.56 -5.84
N THR A 53 13.42 10.50 -5.59
CA THR A 53 13.89 10.85 -4.24
C THR A 53 13.91 12.36 -4.09
N GLY A 54 13.52 12.85 -2.93
CA GLY A 54 13.55 14.25 -2.52
C GLY A 54 13.59 14.34 -1.01
N THR A 55 13.03 15.41 -0.44
CA THR A 55 12.96 15.57 1.02
C THR A 55 11.54 15.96 1.47
N LEU A 56 11.20 15.58 2.71
CA LEU A 56 10.06 16.11 3.48
C LEU A 56 10.56 16.51 4.85
N LEU A 57 10.29 17.74 5.27
CA LEU A 57 10.81 18.28 6.53
C LEU A 57 12.35 18.15 6.66
N GLY A 58 13.08 18.16 5.53
CA GLY A 58 14.52 17.97 5.49
C GLY A 58 15.02 16.52 5.64
N GLU A 59 14.13 15.53 5.80
CA GLU A 59 14.47 14.10 5.74
C GLU A 59 14.38 13.58 4.32
N LYS A 60 15.34 12.74 3.92
CA LYS A 60 15.31 12.10 2.60
C LYS A 60 14.16 11.09 2.54
N VAL A 61 13.31 11.25 1.55
CA VAL A 61 12.15 10.38 1.27
C VAL A 61 12.18 9.92 -0.18
N SER A 62 11.61 8.77 -0.43
CA SER A 62 11.56 8.21 -1.79
C SER A 62 10.16 7.69 -2.13
N VAL A 63 9.92 7.55 -3.40
CA VAL A 63 8.81 6.79 -3.95
C VAL A 63 9.35 5.82 -4.98
N CYS A 64 8.92 4.57 -4.92
CA CYS A 64 9.25 3.54 -5.91
C CYS A 64 7.97 2.77 -6.27
N SER A 65 7.63 2.73 -7.55
CA SER A 65 6.50 1.90 -8.01
C SER A 65 6.78 0.42 -7.88
N THR A 66 5.74 -0.36 -7.67
CA THR A 66 5.86 -1.80 -7.41
C THR A 66 5.31 -2.67 -8.55
N GLY A 67 4.60 -2.08 -9.51
CA GLY A 67 3.73 -2.86 -10.39
C GLY A 67 2.53 -3.41 -9.63
N ILE A 68 1.90 -4.44 -10.16
CA ILE A 68 0.71 -5.10 -9.60
C ILE A 68 1.10 -6.44 -8.99
N GLY A 69 0.61 -6.70 -7.77
CA GLY A 69 0.68 -7.99 -7.11
C GLY A 69 1.84 -8.15 -6.13
N GLY A 70 1.66 -9.11 -5.22
CA GLY A 70 2.57 -9.40 -4.13
C GLY A 70 4.02 -9.63 -4.56
N PRO A 71 4.32 -10.54 -5.51
CA PRO A 71 5.69 -10.85 -5.90
C PRO A 71 6.49 -9.62 -6.36
N SER A 72 5.91 -8.76 -7.18
CA SER A 72 6.56 -7.53 -7.65
C SER A 72 6.75 -6.52 -6.51
N ALA A 73 5.77 -6.41 -5.63
CA ALA A 73 5.82 -5.48 -4.50
C ALA A 73 6.90 -5.85 -3.47
N VAL A 74 7.05 -7.14 -3.13
CA VAL A 74 8.06 -7.58 -2.16
C VAL A 74 9.48 -7.49 -2.74
N ILE A 75 9.69 -7.68 -4.04
CA ILE A 75 10.97 -7.43 -4.69
C ILE A 75 11.39 -5.96 -4.48
N ALA A 76 10.48 -5.01 -4.70
CA ALA A 76 10.76 -3.60 -4.46
C ALA A 76 11.12 -3.34 -2.99
N MET A 77 10.35 -3.89 -2.04
CA MET A 77 10.60 -3.69 -0.60
C MET A 77 11.95 -4.25 -0.16
N GLU A 78 12.28 -5.47 -0.56
CA GLU A 78 13.57 -6.11 -0.27
C GLU A 78 14.74 -5.28 -0.78
N GLU A 79 14.70 -4.88 -2.05
CA GLU A 79 15.80 -4.14 -2.67
C GLU A 79 15.92 -2.72 -2.11
N LEU A 80 14.81 -2.05 -1.78
CA LEU A 80 14.82 -0.76 -1.09
C LEU A 80 15.36 -0.90 0.34
N HIS A 81 14.98 -1.95 1.06
CA HIS A 81 15.51 -2.24 2.39
C HIS A 81 17.02 -2.48 2.37
N ASN A 82 17.52 -3.26 1.41
CA ASN A 82 18.97 -3.52 1.24
C ASN A 82 19.81 -2.25 1.09
N ILE A 83 19.21 -1.15 0.65
CA ILE A 83 19.91 0.14 0.40
C ILE A 83 19.48 1.25 1.37
N GLY A 84 18.79 0.88 2.48
CA GLY A 84 18.60 1.75 3.65
C GLY A 84 17.17 2.23 3.91
N ALA A 85 16.15 1.78 3.16
CA ALA A 85 14.76 2.06 3.51
C ALA A 85 14.29 1.16 4.66
N ASP A 86 13.57 1.73 5.64
CA ASP A 86 13.07 0.99 6.83
C ASP A 86 11.61 1.30 7.18
N THR A 87 10.98 2.20 6.44
CA THR A 87 9.60 2.61 6.69
C THR A 87 8.88 2.77 5.35
N PHE A 88 7.83 1.98 5.17
CA PHE A 88 7.13 1.87 3.89
C PHE A 88 5.66 2.25 4.03
N ILE A 89 5.17 3.05 3.09
CA ILE A 89 3.75 3.36 2.98
C ILE A 89 3.25 3.00 1.59
N ARG A 90 2.43 1.97 1.52
CA ARG A 90 1.69 1.65 0.32
C ARG A 90 0.59 2.68 0.09
N VAL A 91 0.63 3.38 -1.04
CA VAL A 91 -0.46 4.26 -1.47
C VAL A 91 -1.02 3.72 -2.77
N GLY A 92 -2.24 3.21 -2.71
CA GLY A 92 -2.86 2.49 -3.82
C GLY A 92 -4.30 2.87 -4.09
N THR A 93 -4.94 2.02 -4.88
CA THR A 93 -6.38 2.03 -5.12
C THR A 93 -7.00 0.72 -4.67
N CYS A 94 -8.27 0.75 -4.31
CA CYS A 94 -9.02 -0.43 -3.94
C CYS A 94 -10.47 -0.37 -4.46
N GLY A 95 -11.11 -1.52 -4.52
CA GLY A 95 -12.56 -1.63 -4.64
C GLY A 95 -13.20 -1.80 -3.27
N GLY A 96 -14.23 -1.02 -2.95
CA GLY A 96 -14.96 -1.16 -1.70
C GLY A 96 -15.72 -2.50 -1.62
N ILE A 97 -15.85 -3.04 -0.40
CA ILE A 97 -16.66 -4.23 -0.08
C ILE A 97 -17.76 -3.85 0.92
N ALA A 98 -17.40 -3.25 2.04
CA ALA A 98 -18.37 -2.85 3.05
C ALA A 98 -19.25 -1.69 2.54
N LEU A 99 -20.55 -1.76 2.77
CA LEU A 99 -21.51 -0.78 2.25
C LEU A 99 -21.25 0.67 2.72
N PRO A 100 -20.73 0.95 3.93
CA PRO A 100 -20.36 2.32 4.32
C PRO A 100 -19.22 2.94 3.51
N VAL A 101 -18.35 2.11 2.91
CA VAL A 101 -17.19 2.55 2.13
C VAL A 101 -17.63 3.03 0.76
N LYS A 102 -17.41 4.31 0.46
CA LYS A 102 -17.84 4.97 -0.78
C LYS A 102 -16.63 5.27 -1.67
N SER A 103 -16.89 5.54 -2.94
CA SER A 103 -15.88 6.15 -3.82
C SER A 103 -15.37 7.46 -3.21
N ASP A 104 -14.13 7.79 -3.44
CA ASP A 104 -13.36 8.90 -2.85
C ASP A 104 -13.00 8.75 -1.36
N ASP A 105 -13.55 7.78 -0.65
CA ASP A 105 -13.11 7.51 0.73
C ASP A 105 -11.66 6.98 0.73
N VAL A 106 -10.96 7.24 1.83
CA VAL A 106 -9.63 6.65 2.10
C VAL A 106 -9.79 5.43 2.99
N VAL A 107 -9.32 4.28 2.55
CA VAL A 107 -9.26 3.07 3.37
C VAL A 107 -7.84 2.89 3.90
N ILE A 108 -7.68 2.81 5.22
CA ILE A 108 -6.43 2.55 5.92
C ILE A 108 -6.44 1.08 6.37
N ALA A 109 -5.51 0.28 5.86
CA ALA A 109 -5.45 -1.13 6.19
C ALA A 109 -4.84 -1.35 7.58
N THR A 110 -5.61 -1.98 8.48
CA THR A 110 -5.10 -2.44 9.79
C THR A 110 -4.50 -3.84 9.70
N GLY A 111 -4.94 -4.59 8.71
CA GLY A 111 -4.46 -5.92 8.36
C GLY A 111 -5.06 -6.34 7.03
N ALA A 112 -4.57 -7.46 6.50
CA ALA A 112 -5.01 -7.97 5.22
C ALA A 112 -5.33 -9.46 5.25
N VAL A 113 -6.40 -9.85 4.56
CA VAL A 113 -6.69 -11.25 4.27
C VAL A 113 -5.62 -11.77 3.32
N ARG A 114 -4.93 -12.84 3.70
CA ARG A 114 -3.85 -13.47 2.93
C ARG A 114 -4.43 -14.42 1.86
N HIS A 115 -5.11 -13.86 0.85
CA HIS A 115 -5.67 -14.61 -0.28
C HIS A 115 -4.77 -14.50 -1.52
N GLU A 116 -3.46 -14.55 -1.30
CA GLU A 116 -2.40 -14.46 -2.28
C GLU A 116 -1.24 -15.40 -1.92
N GLY A 117 -0.25 -15.56 -2.79
CA GLY A 117 0.84 -16.50 -2.64
C GLY A 117 2.09 -15.94 -1.97
N ALA A 118 2.47 -14.69 -2.26
CA ALA A 118 3.77 -14.15 -1.86
C ALA A 118 3.96 -14.10 -0.33
N SER A 119 2.93 -13.75 0.44
CA SER A 119 3.01 -13.71 1.90
C SER A 119 3.35 -15.06 2.52
N ARG A 120 3.04 -16.17 1.84
CA ARG A 120 3.31 -17.54 2.33
C ARG A 120 4.80 -17.91 2.26
N GLU A 121 5.55 -17.24 1.40
CA GLU A 121 7.00 -17.40 1.31
C GLU A 121 7.74 -16.66 2.44
N TYR A 122 7.08 -15.67 3.07
CA TYR A 122 7.63 -14.89 4.19
C TYR A 122 7.20 -15.39 5.57
N ALA A 123 6.00 -15.92 5.69
CA ALA A 123 5.43 -16.31 6.97
C ALA A 123 4.44 -17.49 6.83
N PRO A 124 4.34 -18.40 7.84
CA PRO A 124 3.32 -19.44 7.85
C PRO A 124 1.92 -18.82 7.82
N ILE A 125 0.93 -19.56 7.32
CA ILE A 125 -0.42 -18.99 7.05
C ILE A 125 -1.10 -18.47 8.32
N GLU A 126 -0.76 -19.03 9.47
CA GLU A 126 -1.28 -18.65 10.79
C GLU A 126 -0.76 -17.28 11.27
N PHE A 127 0.36 -16.81 10.71
CA PHE A 127 0.89 -15.48 11.04
C PHE A 127 0.02 -14.42 10.39
N PRO A 128 -0.52 -13.44 11.14
CA PRO A 128 -1.40 -12.42 10.58
C PRO A 128 -0.62 -11.39 9.74
N ALA A 129 -1.16 -11.02 8.59
CA ALA A 129 -0.67 -9.88 7.83
C ALA A 129 -1.24 -8.59 8.45
N VAL A 130 -0.47 -7.92 9.31
CA VAL A 130 -0.89 -6.72 10.03
C VAL A 130 -0.01 -5.53 9.67
N SER A 131 -0.63 -4.35 9.60
CA SER A 131 0.07 -3.08 9.45
C SER A 131 0.89 -2.77 10.71
N ASP A 132 2.03 -2.12 10.54
CA ASP A 132 2.77 -1.54 11.66
C ASP A 132 1.91 -0.51 12.40
N TYR A 133 1.92 -0.57 13.74
CA TYR A 133 1.06 0.26 14.58
C TYR A 133 1.36 1.76 14.46
N GLU A 134 2.64 2.14 14.39
CA GLU A 134 3.02 3.56 14.31
C GLU A 134 2.63 4.14 12.95
N VAL A 135 2.89 3.39 11.87
CA VAL A 135 2.51 3.81 10.52
C VAL A 135 0.99 3.89 10.36
N GLN A 136 0.26 2.90 10.87
CA GLN A 136 -1.20 2.92 10.85
C GLN A 136 -1.76 4.11 11.63
N SER A 137 -1.23 4.36 12.84
CA SER A 137 -1.67 5.47 13.69
C SER A 137 -1.40 6.82 13.03
N ALA A 138 -0.25 6.98 12.38
CA ALA A 138 0.08 8.18 11.61
C ALA A 138 -0.88 8.40 10.43
N LEU A 139 -1.23 7.34 9.68
CA LEU A 139 -2.20 7.42 8.58
C LEU A 139 -3.59 7.84 9.08
N VAL A 140 -4.07 7.26 10.19
CA VAL A 140 -5.35 7.64 10.81
C VAL A 140 -5.32 9.10 11.28
N GLN A 141 -4.23 9.53 11.92
CA GLN A 141 -4.10 10.90 12.39
C GLN A 141 -4.04 11.88 11.22
N ALA A 142 -3.31 11.55 10.15
CA ALA A 142 -3.23 12.34 8.93
C ALA A 142 -4.62 12.53 8.28
N ALA A 143 -5.40 11.47 8.14
CA ALA A 143 -6.75 11.56 7.59
C ALA A 143 -7.66 12.48 8.43
N LYS A 144 -7.56 12.41 9.76
CA LYS A 144 -8.27 13.31 10.69
C LYS A 144 -7.82 14.76 10.53
N ASN A 145 -6.51 15.03 10.50
CA ASN A 145 -5.96 16.37 10.37
C ASN A 145 -6.42 17.05 9.08
N LEU A 146 -6.49 16.27 8.00
CA LEU A 146 -6.89 16.76 6.68
C LEU A 146 -8.41 16.79 6.47
N GLY A 147 -9.20 16.28 7.43
CA GLY A 147 -10.66 16.22 7.32
C GLY A 147 -11.16 15.35 6.16
N LYS A 148 -10.36 14.36 5.73
CA LYS A 148 -10.76 13.44 4.65
C LYS A 148 -11.72 12.39 5.17
N PRO A 149 -12.71 11.92 4.37
CA PRO A 149 -13.50 10.74 4.71
C PRO A 149 -12.59 9.51 4.74
N TRP A 150 -12.63 8.72 5.81
CA TRP A 150 -11.75 7.58 5.97
C TRP A 150 -12.38 6.42 6.74
N HIS A 151 -11.88 5.22 6.47
CA HIS A 151 -12.19 3.98 7.20
C HIS A 151 -10.88 3.28 7.56
N ALA A 152 -10.82 2.65 8.74
CA ALA A 152 -9.70 1.81 9.12
C ALA A 152 -10.20 0.39 9.44
N GLY A 153 -9.58 -0.62 8.85
CA GLY A 153 -9.98 -2.01 9.04
C GLY A 153 -9.24 -2.98 8.11
N VAL A 154 -9.72 -4.22 8.12
CA VAL A 154 -9.12 -5.29 7.31
C VAL A 154 -9.48 -5.10 5.85
N VAL A 155 -8.48 -5.31 4.97
CA VAL A 155 -8.68 -5.37 3.51
C VAL A 155 -8.46 -6.79 3.00
N GLN A 156 -9.03 -7.12 1.85
CA GLN A 156 -8.72 -8.37 1.15
C GLN A 156 -7.55 -8.11 0.20
N CYS A 157 -6.49 -8.93 0.33
CA CYS A 157 -5.39 -8.97 -0.63
C CYS A 157 -5.48 -10.25 -1.46
N LYS A 158 -5.51 -10.13 -2.80
CA LYS A 158 -5.70 -11.23 -3.75
C LYS A 158 -4.71 -11.20 -4.90
N ASP A 159 -4.51 -12.35 -5.55
CA ASP A 159 -3.69 -12.47 -6.76
C ASP A 159 -4.49 -12.31 -8.07
N SER A 160 -5.78 -12.64 -8.05
CA SER A 160 -6.59 -12.61 -9.27
C SER A 160 -7.62 -11.49 -9.26
N PHE A 161 -7.39 -10.45 -10.08
CA PHE A 161 -8.37 -9.38 -10.31
C PHE A 161 -9.70 -9.95 -10.85
N TYR A 162 -9.64 -10.76 -11.88
CA TYR A 162 -10.84 -11.33 -12.51
C TYR A 162 -11.49 -12.45 -11.68
N GLY A 163 -10.77 -13.06 -10.74
CA GLY A 163 -11.35 -13.98 -9.77
C GLY A 163 -12.37 -13.32 -8.85
N GLN A 164 -12.23 -11.99 -8.62
CA GLN A 164 -13.22 -11.20 -7.89
C GLN A 164 -14.34 -10.67 -8.80
N HIS A 165 -13.97 -10.07 -9.95
CA HIS A 165 -14.93 -9.31 -10.77
C HIS A 165 -15.75 -10.20 -11.72
N ASP A 166 -15.28 -11.40 -12.03
CA ASP A 166 -16.02 -12.38 -12.83
C ASP A 166 -15.80 -13.81 -12.29
N PRO A 167 -16.17 -14.05 -11.01
CA PRO A 167 -15.90 -15.32 -10.34
C PRO A 167 -16.64 -16.51 -10.99
N LYS A 168 -17.80 -16.26 -11.64
CA LYS A 168 -18.65 -17.32 -12.20
C LYS A 168 -17.97 -18.06 -13.36
N ARG A 169 -17.08 -17.42 -14.12
CA ARG A 169 -16.35 -18.06 -15.22
C ARG A 169 -15.13 -18.86 -14.74
N MET A 170 -14.73 -18.71 -13.46
CA MET A 170 -13.54 -19.38 -12.94
C MET A 170 -13.84 -20.85 -12.58
N PRO A 171 -12.89 -21.78 -12.82
CA PRO A 171 -13.05 -23.20 -12.44
C PRO A 171 -13.35 -23.41 -10.95
N VAL A 172 -12.85 -22.52 -10.08
CA VAL A 172 -13.04 -22.52 -8.62
C VAL A 172 -14.14 -21.55 -8.16
N SER A 173 -15.11 -21.30 -9.00
CA SER A 173 -16.18 -20.31 -8.80
C SER A 173 -16.85 -20.40 -7.44
N GLN A 174 -17.22 -21.61 -7.00
CA GLN A 174 -17.91 -21.82 -5.72
C GLN A 174 -17.05 -21.39 -4.53
N GLU A 175 -15.76 -21.68 -4.56
CA GLU A 175 -14.82 -21.26 -3.51
C GLU A 175 -14.69 -19.73 -3.45
N LEU A 176 -14.54 -19.08 -4.61
CA LEU A 176 -14.43 -17.62 -4.70
C LEU A 176 -15.68 -16.92 -4.16
N LEU A 177 -16.87 -17.38 -4.56
CA LEU A 177 -18.14 -16.83 -4.09
C LEU A 177 -18.34 -17.05 -2.59
N TYR A 178 -18.03 -18.24 -2.08
CA TYR A 178 -18.10 -18.55 -0.65
C TYR A 178 -17.16 -17.63 0.17
N LYS A 179 -15.91 -17.49 -0.25
CA LYS A 179 -14.93 -16.63 0.43
C LYS A 179 -15.37 -15.16 0.39
N TRP A 180 -15.85 -14.69 -0.75
CA TRP A 180 -16.35 -13.32 -0.86
C TRP A 180 -17.47 -13.02 0.12
N GLU A 181 -18.44 -13.93 0.24
CA GLU A 181 -19.53 -13.80 1.20
C GLU A 181 -19.02 -13.83 2.66
N ALA A 182 -18.02 -14.66 2.96
CA ALA A 182 -17.41 -14.70 4.27
C ALA A 182 -16.73 -13.36 4.62
N TRP A 183 -16.00 -12.75 3.69
CA TRP A 183 -15.34 -11.46 3.92
C TRP A 183 -16.35 -10.33 4.13
N LYS A 184 -17.45 -10.29 3.40
CA LYS A 184 -18.53 -9.34 3.66
C LYS A 184 -19.08 -9.47 5.09
N ARG A 185 -19.34 -10.69 5.54
CA ARG A 185 -19.83 -10.96 6.91
C ARG A 185 -18.80 -10.64 8.00
N LEU A 186 -17.51 -10.76 7.69
CA LEU A 186 -16.43 -10.41 8.60
C LEU A 186 -16.13 -8.90 8.61
N GLY A 187 -16.82 -8.10 7.80
CA GLY A 187 -16.64 -6.65 7.75
C GLY A 187 -15.36 -6.20 7.05
N VAL A 188 -14.84 -6.99 6.11
CA VAL A 188 -13.70 -6.57 5.28
C VAL A 188 -14.10 -5.34 4.48
N LEU A 189 -13.28 -4.28 4.55
CA LEU A 189 -13.64 -2.96 4.02
C LEU A 189 -13.52 -2.85 2.50
N ALA A 190 -12.42 -3.37 1.97
CA ALA A 190 -12.05 -3.17 0.56
C ALA A 190 -11.15 -4.29 0.07
N SER A 191 -10.90 -4.32 -1.24
CA SER A 191 -10.08 -5.32 -1.92
C SER A 191 -8.97 -4.65 -2.73
N GLU A 192 -7.74 -5.17 -2.60
CA GLU A 192 -6.53 -4.75 -3.29
C GLU A 192 -5.62 -5.97 -3.56
N MET A 193 -4.33 -5.79 -3.92
CA MET A 193 -3.52 -6.91 -4.41
C MET A 193 -2.11 -7.03 -3.80
N GLU A 194 -1.68 -6.20 -2.82
CA GLU A 194 -0.30 -6.18 -2.35
C GLU A 194 -0.10 -6.16 -0.82
N SER A 195 -1.07 -5.69 -0.03
CA SER A 195 -0.87 -5.43 1.41
C SER A 195 -0.44 -6.65 2.21
N ALA A 196 -1.05 -7.83 1.98
CA ALA A 196 -0.70 -9.01 2.77
C ALA A 196 0.76 -9.42 2.54
N ALA A 197 1.22 -9.37 1.29
CA ALA A 197 2.60 -9.66 0.94
C ALA A 197 3.56 -8.64 1.58
N LEU A 198 3.26 -7.34 1.46
CA LEU A 198 4.08 -6.27 2.03
C LEU A 198 4.14 -6.33 3.56
N PHE A 199 3.02 -6.59 4.25
CA PHE A 199 3.00 -6.68 5.71
C PHE A 199 3.79 -7.88 6.23
N CYS A 200 3.68 -9.05 5.58
CA CYS A 200 4.47 -10.23 5.96
C CYS A 200 5.95 -10.05 5.62
N CYS A 201 6.29 -9.47 4.48
CA CYS A 201 7.67 -9.14 4.12
C CYS A 201 8.27 -8.15 5.11
N ALA A 202 7.57 -7.08 5.46
CA ALA A 202 8.02 -6.09 6.44
C ALA A 202 8.29 -6.71 7.81
N ALA A 203 7.40 -7.61 8.28
CA ALA A 203 7.61 -8.34 9.51
C ALA A 203 8.86 -9.22 9.47
N ALA A 204 9.12 -9.91 8.35
CA ALA A 204 10.31 -10.72 8.17
C ALA A 204 11.61 -9.91 8.12
N LEU A 205 11.55 -8.70 7.56
CA LEU A 205 12.69 -7.76 7.48
C LEU A 205 12.89 -6.93 8.78
N GLY A 206 11.90 -6.93 9.69
CA GLY A 206 11.94 -6.09 10.88
C GLY A 206 11.78 -4.60 10.59
N VAL A 207 10.99 -4.24 9.57
CA VAL A 207 10.74 -2.85 9.14
C VAL A 207 9.29 -2.45 9.31
N ARG A 208 9.00 -1.15 9.29
CA ARG A 208 7.64 -0.62 9.42
C ARG A 208 6.95 -0.59 8.04
N CYS A 209 5.70 -1.05 7.98
CA CYS A 209 4.88 -0.94 6.77
C CYS A 209 3.41 -0.68 7.11
N GLY A 210 2.80 0.26 6.41
CA GLY A 210 1.36 0.52 6.44
C GLY A 210 0.82 0.77 5.04
N ALA A 211 -0.51 0.85 4.92
CA ALA A 211 -1.15 1.06 3.63
C ALA A 211 -2.40 1.93 3.73
N CYS A 212 -2.58 2.82 2.76
CA CYS A 212 -3.81 3.55 2.52
C CYS A 212 -4.21 3.52 1.04
N PHE A 213 -5.50 3.53 0.80
CA PHE A 213 -6.07 3.35 -0.53
C PHE A 213 -7.16 4.36 -0.81
N HIS A 214 -7.17 4.86 -2.02
CA HIS A 214 -8.32 5.53 -2.60
C HIS A 214 -9.34 4.49 -3.07
N VAL A 215 -10.60 4.67 -2.71
CA VAL A 215 -11.69 3.81 -3.17
C VAL A 215 -12.17 4.30 -4.52
N ILE A 216 -11.93 3.49 -5.57
CA ILE A 216 -12.39 3.81 -6.93
C ILE A 216 -13.90 3.62 -7.04
N TRP A 217 -14.41 2.51 -6.52
CA TRP A 217 -15.78 2.06 -6.68
C TRP A 217 -16.10 0.92 -5.71
N ASN A 218 -17.37 0.67 -5.41
CA ASN A 218 -17.78 -0.39 -4.51
C ASN A 218 -18.86 -1.28 -5.16
N GLN A 219 -18.48 -2.50 -5.56
CA GLN A 219 -19.38 -3.44 -6.24
C GLN A 219 -20.60 -3.87 -5.40
N GLU A 220 -20.48 -3.91 -4.06
CA GLU A 220 -21.57 -4.28 -3.18
C GLU A 220 -22.61 -3.16 -3.05
N ARG A 221 -22.16 -1.89 -3.10
CA ARG A 221 -23.07 -0.74 -3.17
C ARG A 221 -23.86 -0.74 -4.48
N GLU A 222 -23.20 -1.01 -5.61
CA GLU A 222 -23.88 -1.14 -6.90
C GLU A 222 -24.89 -2.29 -6.86
N ALA A 223 -24.50 -3.47 -6.39
CA ALA A 223 -25.39 -4.61 -6.26
C ALA A 223 -26.60 -4.34 -5.32
N ALA A 224 -26.43 -3.46 -4.33
CA ALA A 224 -27.48 -3.02 -3.42
C ALA A 224 -28.32 -1.84 -3.97
N GLY A 225 -28.03 -1.35 -5.17
CA GLY A 225 -28.72 -0.19 -5.77
C GLY A 225 -28.46 1.13 -5.05
N LEU A 226 -27.35 1.22 -4.31
CA LEU A 226 -26.94 2.44 -3.61
C LEU A 226 -26.17 3.38 -4.55
N ASP A 227 -26.41 4.67 -4.39
CA ASP A 227 -25.77 5.70 -5.18
C ASP A 227 -24.25 5.72 -4.98
N GLN A 228 -23.53 5.76 -6.11
CA GLN A 228 -22.08 5.93 -6.17
C GLN A 228 -21.62 6.32 -7.58
N GLU A 229 -20.50 7.01 -7.64
CA GLU A 229 -19.79 7.35 -8.88
C GLU A 229 -18.40 6.70 -8.86
N GLU A 230 -17.89 6.30 -10.02
CA GLU A 230 -16.51 5.85 -10.15
C GLU A 230 -15.57 7.04 -10.07
N SER A 231 -14.54 6.96 -9.22
CA SER A 231 -13.56 8.02 -9.02
C SER A 231 -12.13 7.53 -9.18
N HIS A 232 -11.33 8.31 -9.90
CA HIS A 232 -9.90 8.06 -10.12
C HIS A 232 -9.01 9.18 -9.52
N ASP A 233 -9.58 10.08 -8.72
CA ASP A 233 -8.82 11.14 -8.05
C ASP A 233 -8.18 10.65 -6.75
N LEU A 234 -6.93 10.25 -6.83
CA LEU A 234 -6.17 9.75 -5.69
C LEU A 234 -5.69 10.84 -4.71
N SER A 235 -5.99 12.10 -4.95
CA SER A 235 -5.46 13.24 -4.17
C SER A 235 -5.58 13.03 -2.67
N ALA A 236 -6.77 12.60 -2.20
CA ALA A 236 -7.01 12.38 -0.78
C ALA A 236 -6.07 11.32 -0.17
N ALA A 237 -5.90 10.18 -0.83
CA ALA A 237 -5.01 9.12 -0.34
C ALA A 237 -3.53 9.51 -0.41
N LEU A 238 -3.12 10.27 -1.46
CA LEU A 238 -1.77 10.80 -1.57
C LEU A 238 -1.47 11.80 -0.44
N GLU A 239 -2.35 12.77 -0.20
CA GLU A 239 -2.21 13.76 0.87
C GLU A 239 -2.14 13.09 2.25
N VAL A 240 -2.99 12.08 2.51
CA VAL A 240 -2.95 11.31 3.76
C VAL A 240 -1.62 10.57 3.90
N GLY A 241 -1.12 9.94 2.85
CA GLY A 241 0.18 9.27 2.88
C GLY A 241 1.34 10.25 3.15
N ILE A 242 1.36 11.40 2.50
CA ILE A 242 2.39 12.44 2.69
C ILE A 242 2.35 13.00 4.11
N GLU A 243 1.18 13.34 4.60
CA GLU A 243 1.02 13.87 5.97
C GLU A 243 1.43 12.82 7.01
N ALA A 244 1.09 11.55 6.79
CA ALA A 244 1.51 10.47 7.68
C ALA A 244 3.05 10.34 7.76
N VAL A 245 3.77 10.48 6.63
CA VAL A 245 5.24 10.46 6.64
C VAL A 245 5.80 11.64 7.42
N LYS A 246 5.21 12.84 7.29
CA LYS A 246 5.64 14.02 8.10
C LYS A 246 5.46 13.75 9.59
N LEU A 247 4.32 13.19 10.01
CA LEU A 247 4.07 12.83 11.42
C LEU A 247 5.07 11.78 11.91
N LEU A 248 5.42 10.77 11.11
CA LEU A 248 6.43 9.78 11.45
C LEU A 248 7.83 10.40 11.58
N ILE A 249 8.21 11.30 10.68
CA ILE A 249 9.49 12.03 10.77
C ILE A 249 9.58 12.83 12.07
N GLU A 250 8.53 13.55 12.43
CA GLU A 250 8.48 14.33 13.68
C GLU A 250 8.56 13.41 14.92
N ALA A 251 7.81 12.31 14.94
CA ALA A 251 7.83 11.33 16.02
C ALA A 251 9.21 10.66 16.16
N ASP A 252 9.83 10.25 15.06
CA ASP A 252 11.16 9.62 15.06
C ASP A 252 12.26 10.59 15.51
N ARG A 253 12.12 11.88 15.23
CA ARG A 253 13.04 12.93 15.75
C ARG A 253 12.86 13.14 17.25
N ALA A 254 11.62 13.20 17.71
CA ALA A 254 11.34 13.35 19.14
C ALA A 254 11.85 12.17 19.98
N ALA A 255 11.84 10.95 19.42
CA ALA A 255 12.35 9.76 20.10
C ALA A 255 13.89 9.69 20.17
N LYS A 256 14.61 10.48 19.38
CA LYS A 256 16.10 10.52 19.34
C LYS A 256 16.71 11.65 20.20
N GLY A 257 15.90 12.61 20.61
CA GLY A 257 16.30 13.75 21.46
C GLY A 257 16.02 13.52 22.91
#